data_7043004ae68d251ffd8c2643eb467b9b
#
_entry.id   7043004ae68d251ffd8c2643eb467b9b
#
_cell.length_a   1.000
_cell.length_b   1.000
_cell.length_c   1.000
_cell.angle_alpha   90.00
_cell.angle_beta   90.00
_cell.angle_gamma   90.00
#
_symmetry.space_group_name_H-M   'P 1'
#
loop_
_entity.id
_entity.type
_entity.pdbx_description
1 polymer ?
#
loop_
_entity_poly.entity_id
_entity_poly.type
_entity_poly.pdbx_seq_one_letter_code
_entity_poly.pdbx_strand_id
1 'polypeptide(L)'
;SLNYHLEKWSPQECIDFLVDRVGHERANAEGEVRRSFTGGYGPLYQLAYMIGALQIRALKEEVVGSGKMTLKQFNDAVMKENNMPIEMLRALLLKTPLTENYKSQWRFYKY
;
A
#
# COMPACT_ATOMS: atom_id res chain seq x y z
N SER A 1 -4.11 -2.34 12.52
CA SER A 1 -5.27 -1.64 11.91
C SER A 1 -6.42 -2.61 11.59
N LEU A 2 -6.23 -3.65 10.75
CA LEU A 2 -7.32 -4.56 10.36
C LEU A 2 -8.07 -5.17 11.55
N ASN A 3 -7.36 -5.80 12.47
CA ASN A 3 -8.00 -6.47 13.63
C ASN A 3 -8.75 -5.50 14.54
N TYR A 4 -8.27 -4.26 14.65
CA TYR A 4 -8.98 -3.21 15.38
C TYR A 4 -10.33 -2.87 14.69
N HIS A 5 -10.31 -2.54 13.40
CA HIS A 5 -11.53 -2.16 12.67
C HIS A 5 -12.50 -3.32 12.41
N LEU A 6 -12.04 -4.56 12.57
CA LEU A 6 -12.90 -5.75 12.55
C LEU A 6 -13.43 -6.13 13.96
N GLU A 7 -13.22 -5.26 14.95
CA GLU A 7 -13.63 -5.46 16.35
C GLU A 7 -13.08 -6.75 16.98
N LYS A 8 -11.96 -7.25 16.47
CA LYS A 8 -11.31 -8.46 16.97
C LYS A 8 -10.29 -8.19 18.08
N TRP A 9 -9.70 -7.01 18.05
CA TRP A 9 -8.67 -6.58 19.00
C TRP A 9 -9.01 -5.23 19.61
N SER A 10 -8.81 -5.10 20.91
CA SER A 10 -8.82 -3.83 21.62
C SER A 10 -7.60 -2.99 21.25
N PRO A 11 -7.61 -1.68 21.52
CA PRO A 11 -6.42 -0.84 21.38
C PRO A 11 -5.20 -1.39 22.14
N GLN A 12 -5.40 -1.93 23.34
CA GLN A 12 -4.30 -2.47 24.14
C GLN A 12 -3.67 -3.70 23.48
N GLU A 13 -4.45 -4.64 22.98
CA GLU A 13 -3.95 -5.80 22.26
C GLU A 13 -3.17 -5.39 20.99
N CYS A 14 -3.59 -4.32 20.32
CA CYS A 14 -2.85 -3.77 19.19
C CYS A 14 -1.49 -3.20 19.61
N ILE A 15 -1.43 -2.48 20.74
CA ILE A 15 -0.19 -1.93 21.29
C ILE A 15 0.76 -3.08 21.68
N ASP A 16 0.27 -4.05 22.42
CA ASP A 16 1.07 -5.19 22.86
C ASP A 16 1.62 -6.00 21.70
N PHE A 17 0.81 -6.21 20.65
CA PHE A 17 1.27 -6.83 19.40
C PHE A 17 2.43 -6.05 18.77
N LEU A 18 2.33 -4.72 18.68
CA LEU A 18 3.39 -3.90 18.09
C LEU A 18 4.68 -3.95 18.91
N VAL A 19 4.57 -3.97 20.25
CA VAL A 19 5.72 -4.09 21.12
C VAL A 19 6.35 -5.48 21.04
N ASP A 20 5.56 -6.53 21.25
CA ASP A 20 6.05 -7.88 21.44
C ASP A 20 6.46 -8.58 20.14
N ARG A 21 5.78 -8.28 19.04
CA ARG A 21 5.94 -8.99 17.76
C ARG A 21 6.64 -8.16 16.68
N VAL A 22 6.53 -6.84 16.74
CA VAL A 22 7.14 -5.94 15.75
C VAL A 22 8.38 -5.24 16.32
N GLY A 23 8.51 -5.15 17.65
CA GLY A 23 9.66 -4.53 18.32
C GLY A 23 9.56 -3.01 18.42
N HIS A 24 8.36 -2.46 18.37
CA HIS A 24 8.17 -1.03 18.60
C HIS A 24 8.44 -0.68 20.07
N GLU A 25 9.01 0.48 20.29
CA GLU A 25 9.01 1.10 21.61
C GLU A 25 7.56 1.43 22.01
N ARG A 26 7.20 1.25 23.32
CA ARG A 26 5.79 1.31 23.76
C ARG A 26 5.11 2.64 23.45
N ALA A 27 5.76 3.77 23.73
CA ALA A 27 5.17 5.08 23.47
C ALA A 27 4.91 5.31 21.96
N ASN A 28 5.80 4.81 21.10
CA ASN A 28 5.61 4.82 19.66
C ASN A 28 4.44 3.92 19.24
N ALA A 29 4.35 2.71 19.81
CA ALA A 29 3.22 1.79 19.54
C ALA A 29 1.88 2.40 19.94
N GLU A 30 1.81 3.06 21.10
CA GLU A 30 0.62 3.79 21.55
C GLU A 30 0.22 4.91 20.59
N GLY A 31 1.17 5.69 20.10
CA GLY A 31 0.96 6.75 19.10
C GLY A 31 0.40 6.18 17.80
N GLU A 32 1.00 5.10 17.28
CA GLU A 32 0.56 4.48 16.03
C GLU A 32 -0.82 3.82 16.15
N VAL A 33 -1.13 3.18 17.25
CA VAL A 33 -2.47 2.60 17.48
C VAL A 33 -3.51 3.70 17.61
N ARG A 34 -3.20 4.78 18.34
CA ARG A 34 -4.09 5.93 18.48
C ARG A 34 -4.49 6.53 17.14
N ARG A 35 -3.59 6.59 16.17
CA ARG A 35 -3.87 7.06 14.80
C ARG A 35 -4.94 6.24 14.08
N SER A 36 -5.23 5.02 14.52
CA SER A 36 -6.29 4.19 13.95
C SER A 36 -7.70 4.70 14.27
N PHE A 37 -7.87 5.53 15.30
CA PHE A 37 -9.20 5.95 15.78
C PHE A 37 -9.32 7.43 16.19
N THR A 38 -8.24 8.19 16.30
CA THR A 38 -8.26 9.60 16.75
C THR A 38 -7.80 10.60 15.69
N GLY A 39 -7.64 10.22 14.46
CA GLY A 39 -7.22 11.13 13.40
C GLY A 39 -8.37 11.54 12.50
N GLY A 40 -8.21 12.60 11.73
CA GLY A 40 -9.11 12.98 10.63
C GLY A 40 -9.01 12.03 9.43
N TYR A 41 -8.35 10.88 9.59
CA TYR A 41 -8.20 9.85 8.58
C TYR A 41 -9.31 8.81 8.68
N GLY A 42 -9.78 8.33 7.55
CA GLY A 42 -10.76 7.25 7.51
C GLY A 42 -10.23 5.91 8.05
N PRO A 43 -11.12 4.96 8.33
CA PRO A 43 -10.74 3.61 8.71
C PRO A 43 -9.76 3.00 7.72
N LEU A 44 -8.82 2.21 8.21
CA LEU A 44 -7.80 1.52 7.40
C LEU A 44 -6.78 2.42 6.68
N TYR A 45 -6.75 3.72 6.97
CA TYR A 45 -5.77 4.64 6.35
C TYR A 45 -4.33 4.11 6.43
N GLN A 46 -3.92 3.59 7.58
CA GLN A 46 -2.57 3.05 7.76
C GLN A 46 -2.28 1.82 6.87
N LEU A 47 -3.31 1.06 6.50
CA LEU A 47 -3.16 -0.08 5.59
C LEU A 47 -2.76 0.35 4.18
N ALA A 48 -3.10 1.58 3.78
CA ALA A 48 -2.77 2.12 2.46
C ALA A 48 -1.27 2.12 2.17
N TYR A 49 -0.42 2.35 3.20
CA TYR A 49 1.05 2.30 3.04
C TYR A 49 1.52 0.92 2.56
N MET A 50 1.04 -0.14 3.19
CA MET A 50 1.41 -1.51 2.79
C MET A 50 0.82 -1.87 1.42
N ILE A 51 -0.45 -1.55 1.18
CA ILE A 51 -1.12 -1.86 -0.08
C ILE A 51 -0.46 -1.12 -1.24
N GLY A 52 -0.15 0.16 -1.08
CA GLY A 52 0.59 0.94 -2.08
C GLY A 52 1.97 0.37 -2.37
N ALA A 53 2.71 -0.01 -1.34
CA ALA A 53 4.03 -0.63 -1.49
C ALA A 53 3.96 -1.97 -2.25
N LEU A 54 2.97 -2.81 -1.95
CA LEU A 54 2.75 -4.08 -2.66
C LEU A 54 2.40 -3.86 -4.14
N GLN A 55 1.57 -2.87 -4.44
CA GLN A 55 1.23 -2.50 -5.81
C GLN A 55 2.44 -1.99 -6.59
N ILE A 56 3.22 -1.07 -6.04
CA ILE A 56 4.45 -0.56 -6.68
C ILE A 56 5.46 -1.67 -6.88
N ARG A 57 5.62 -2.56 -5.91
CA ARG A 57 6.51 -3.72 -6.03
C ARG A 57 6.08 -4.64 -7.18
N ALA A 58 4.80 -5.00 -7.24
CA ALA A 58 4.26 -5.84 -8.30
C ALA A 58 4.43 -5.19 -9.69
N LEU A 59 4.16 -3.89 -9.80
CA LEU A 59 4.36 -3.15 -11.04
C LEU A 59 5.85 -3.14 -11.45
N LYS A 60 6.75 -2.92 -10.51
CA LYS A 60 8.20 -3.01 -10.76
C LYS A 60 8.59 -4.41 -11.27
N GLU A 61 8.12 -5.46 -10.64
CA GLU A 61 8.39 -6.84 -11.08
C GLU A 61 7.85 -7.09 -12.49
N GLU A 62 6.66 -6.58 -12.80
CA GLU A 62 6.04 -6.72 -14.13
C GLU A 62 6.81 -5.97 -15.22
N VAL A 63 7.35 -4.79 -14.93
CA VAL A 63 7.97 -3.92 -15.94
C VAL A 63 9.48 -4.09 -16.01
N VAL A 64 10.15 -4.10 -14.86
CA VAL A 64 11.63 -4.26 -14.80
C VAL A 64 12.00 -5.74 -14.88
N GLY A 65 11.30 -6.62 -14.18
CA GLY A 65 11.55 -8.06 -14.21
C GLY A 65 11.32 -8.68 -15.59
N SER A 66 10.43 -8.11 -16.40
CA SER A 66 10.23 -8.54 -17.80
C SER A 66 11.23 -7.91 -18.79
N GLY A 67 12.12 -7.04 -18.34
CA GLY A 67 13.09 -6.34 -19.21
C GLY A 67 12.51 -5.20 -20.04
N LYS A 68 11.23 -4.81 -19.85
CA LYS A 68 10.61 -3.71 -20.60
C LYS A 68 11.21 -2.35 -20.25
N MET A 69 11.68 -2.18 -19.02
CA MET A 69 12.38 -0.98 -18.56
C MET A 69 13.55 -1.36 -17.66
N THR A 70 14.57 -0.51 -17.61
CA THR A 70 15.57 -0.55 -16.55
C THR A 70 14.98 -0.02 -15.26
N LEU A 71 15.58 -0.33 -14.11
CA LEU A 71 15.16 0.20 -12.81
C LEU A 71 15.15 1.73 -12.78
N LYS A 72 16.17 2.36 -13.41
CA LYS A 72 16.22 3.83 -13.50
C LYS A 72 15.05 4.38 -14.30
N GLN A 73 14.76 3.82 -15.48
CA GLN A 73 13.63 4.25 -16.30
C GLN A 73 12.29 4.10 -15.57
N PHE A 74 12.12 3.01 -14.84
CA PHE A 74 10.91 2.79 -14.01
C PHE A 74 10.79 3.87 -12.94
N ASN A 75 11.82 4.11 -12.15
CA ASN A 75 11.81 5.11 -11.10
C ASN A 75 11.53 6.52 -11.65
N ASP A 76 12.22 6.90 -12.73
CA ASP A 76 12.04 8.20 -13.39
C ASP A 76 10.58 8.36 -13.89
N ALA A 77 10.01 7.31 -14.49
CA ALA A 77 8.63 7.33 -14.97
C ALA A 77 7.62 7.46 -13.82
N VAL A 78 7.77 6.69 -12.75
CA VAL A 78 6.91 6.79 -11.55
C VAL A 78 6.94 8.19 -10.96
N MET A 79 8.13 8.77 -10.81
CA MET A 79 8.29 10.12 -10.26
C MET A 79 7.70 11.19 -11.15
N LYS A 80 7.81 11.03 -12.47
CA LYS A 80 7.28 11.98 -13.46
C LYS A 80 5.75 12.03 -13.47
N GLU A 81 5.10 10.89 -13.32
CA GLU A 81 3.62 10.79 -13.30
C GLU A 81 3.00 11.27 -11.99
N ASN A 82 3.84 11.50 -10.95
CA ASN A 82 3.42 12.06 -9.69
C ASN A 82 2.32 11.22 -8.99
N ASN A 83 1.29 11.87 -8.44
CA ASN A 83 0.29 11.24 -7.58
C ASN A 83 -0.92 10.74 -8.39
N MET A 84 -1.01 9.43 -8.56
CA MET A 84 -2.16 8.78 -9.20
C MET A 84 -2.35 7.36 -8.64
N PRO A 85 -3.55 6.75 -8.83
CA PRO A 85 -3.74 5.33 -8.50
C PRO A 85 -2.74 4.44 -9.25
N ILE A 86 -2.14 3.48 -8.55
CA ILE A 86 -1.07 2.64 -9.11
C ILE A 86 -1.53 1.86 -10.34
N GLU A 87 -2.79 1.47 -10.41
CA GLU A 87 -3.33 0.78 -11.59
C GLU A 87 -3.41 1.69 -12.82
N MET A 88 -3.63 2.99 -12.64
CA MET A 88 -3.57 3.98 -13.72
C MET A 88 -2.12 4.17 -14.18
N LEU A 89 -1.18 4.26 -13.26
CA LEU A 89 0.25 4.27 -13.56
C LEU A 89 0.65 3.01 -14.35
N ARG A 90 0.16 1.85 -13.96
CA ARG A 90 0.39 0.59 -14.67
C ARG A 90 -0.12 0.67 -16.13
N ALA A 91 -1.33 1.17 -16.31
CA ALA A 91 -1.91 1.33 -17.64
C ALA A 91 -1.07 2.27 -18.54
N LEU A 92 -0.57 3.38 -17.98
CA LEU A 92 0.33 4.30 -18.69
C LEU A 92 1.64 3.62 -19.08
N LEU A 93 2.32 2.98 -18.15
CA LEU A 93 3.62 2.34 -18.40
C LEU A 93 3.54 1.17 -19.39
N LEU A 94 2.44 0.43 -19.36
CA LEU A 94 2.19 -0.70 -20.27
C LEU A 94 1.45 -0.30 -21.55
N LYS A 95 1.07 0.96 -21.69
CA LYS A 95 0.25 1.48 -22.80
C LYS A 95 -1.04 0.70 -22.98
N THR A 96 -1.67 0.32 -21.87
CA THR A 96 -2.95 -0.40 -21.87
C THR A 96 -4.08 0.60 -22.00
N PRO A 97 -4.98 0.49 -22.99
CA PRO A 97 -6.12 1.38 -23.10
C PRO A 97 -7.08 1.19 -21.93
N LEU A 98 -7.55 2.30 -21.37
CA LEU A 98 -8.61 2.31 -20.36
C LEU A 98 -9.91 2.80 -21.03
N THR A 99 -11.01 2.11 -20.76
CA THR A 99 -12.34 2.48 -21.22
C THR A 99 -13.15 3.08 -20.08
N GLU A 100 -14.23 3.82 -20.38
CA GLU A 100 -15.12 4.38 -19.36
C GLU A 100 -15.70 3.32 -18.40
N ASN A 101 -15.89 2.10 -18.90
CA ASN A 101 -16.42 0.98 -18.13
C ASN A 101 -15.31 0.04 -17.59
N TYR A 102 -14.07 0.52 -17.51
CA TYR A 102 -12.96 -0.28 -17.02
C TYR A 102 -13.23 -0.77 -15.59
N LYS A 103 -13.08 -2.07 -15.39
CA LYS A 103 -13.12 -2.71 -14.07
C LYS A 103 -11.77 -3.32 -13.78
N SER A 104 -11.22 -2.97 -12.60
CA SER A 104 -9.95 -3.51 -12.14
C SER A 104 -9.98 -5.04 -12.05
N GLN A 105 -9.02 -5.67 -12.73
CA GLN A 105 -8.77 -7.10 -12.66
C GLN A 105 -7.31 -7.39 -12.29
N TRP A 106 -6.53 -6.37 -12.04
CA TRP A 106 -5.13 -6.53 -11.69
C TRP A 106 -4.96 -7.18 -10.32
N ARG A 107 -4.27 -8.30 -10.30
CA ARG A 107 -3.90 -9.01 -9.08
C ARG A 107 -2.43 -8.75 -8.79
N PHE A 108 -2.16 -7.78 -7.92
CA PHE A 108 -0.81 -7.33 -7.57
C PHE A 108 -0.16 -8.16 -6.45
N TYR A 109 -0.81 -9.17 -5.96
CA TYR A 109 -0.29 -10.09 -4.95
C TYR A 109 -0.63 -11.54 -5.32
N LYS A 110 0.24 -12.43 -4.91
CA LYS A 110 0.03 -13.89 -5.00
C LYS A 110 -0.07 -14.44 -3.59
N TYR A 111 -1.00 -15.34 -3.38
CA TYR A 111 -1.10 -16.12 -2.14
C TYR A 111 -0.03 -17.20 -2.10
#